data_e93ef3eb4420e4230f66a9ec38b5f77c
#
_entry.id   e93ef3eb4420e4230f66a9ec38b5f77c
#
_cell.length_a   1.000
_cell.length_b   1.000
_cell.length_c   1.000
_cell.angle_alpha   90.00
_cell.angle_beta   90.00
_cell.angle_gamma   90.00
#
_symmetry.space_group_name_H-M   'P 1'
#
loop_
_entity.id
_entity.type
_entity.pdbx_description
1 polymer ?
#
loop_
_entity_poly.entity_id
_entity_poly.type
_entity_poly.pdbx_seq_one_letter_code
_entity_poly.pdbx_strand_id
1 'polypeptide(L)'
;EKLIRIVSILNPSELRLQVSINRMYILISSLVNDAFEVLNGEDIDLLSDIQDRERQIDARRLLVERQVASALKNPSVEKKLKVDRYTAMEHANIARVLERMGDHAARLAVLVRDNSHLIQSKTTELPLLAIPTWAQALKTLVHNMYTKDVNIIHEAKTSLVALMAEIETSESDLWTGRKSAERLFCEFQISESIRRLCAYGINFAEALL
;
A
#
# COMPACT_ATOMS: atom_id res chain seq x y z
N GLU A 1 -44.45 2.24 10.31
CA GLU A 1 -43.11 1.83 9.84
C GLU A 1 -42.48 2.99 9.10
N LYS A 2 -41.34 3.50 9.58
CA LYS A 2 -40.54 4.50 8.85
C LYS A 2 -39.64 3.76 7.87
N LEU A 3 -39.94 3.84 6.60
CA LEU A 3 -39.11 3.27 5.54
C LEU A 3 -37.93 4.20 5.27
N ILE A 4 -36.71 3.76 5.55
CA ILE A 4 -35.48 4.47 5.18
C ILE A 4 -35.04 3.94 3.81
N ARG A 5 -35.12 4.78 2.80
CA ARG A 5 -34.63 4.48 1.45
C ARG A 5 -33.17 4.95 1.34
N ILE A 6 -32.22 4.01 1.32
CA ILE A 6 -30.83 4.31 1.05
C ILE A 6 -30.64 4.29 -0.49
N VAL A 7 -30.34 5.43 -1.08
CA VAL A 7 -30.01 5.54 -2.50
C VAL A 7 -28.50 5.68 -2.63
N SER A 8 -27.85 4.72 -3.29
CA SER A 8 -26.44 4.87 -3.64
C SER A 8 -26.33 5.88 -4.79
N ILE A 9 -25.66 7.00 -4.53
CA ILE A 9 -25.42 8.08 -5.51
C ILE A 9 -24.32 7.67 -6.50
N LEU A 10 -23.45 6.72 -6.12
CA LEU A 10 -22.39 6.18 -6.97
C LEU A 10 -22.93 5.01 -7.78
N ASN A 11 -23.02 5.18 -9.09
CA ASN A 11 -23.25 4.08 -10.00
C ASN A 11 -21.91 3.32 -10.18
N PRO A 12 -21.76 2.10 -9.63
CA PRO A 12 -20.50 1.37 -9.72
C PRO A 12 -20.01 1.12 -11.15
N SER A 13 -20.90 1.20 -12.13
CA SER A 13 -20.54 0.95 -13.53
C SER A 13 -19.96 2.17 -14.26
N GLU A 14 -19.88 3.33 -13.63
CA GLU A 14 -19.40 4.58 -14.26
C GLU A 14 -17.92 4.85 -13.98
N LEU A 15 -17.38 4.36 -12.88
CA LEU A 15 -15.98 4.53 -12.53
C LEU A 15 -15.16 3.31 -12.96
N ARG A 16 -14.13 3.50 -13.75
CA ARG A 16 -13.22 2.41 -14.14
C ARG A 16 -12.50 1.86 -12.91
N LEU A 17 -12.35 0.53 -12.81
CA LEU A 17 -11.62 -0.15 -11.73
C LEU A 17 -10.22 0.44 -11.48
N GLN A 18 -9.53 0.70 -12.55
CA GLN A 18 -8.21 1.28 -12.62
C GLN A 18 -8.06 2.63 -11.91
N VAL A 19 -9.10 3.48 -11.97
CA VAL A 19 -9.10 4.78 -11.28
C VAL A 19 -9.08 4.58 -9.77
N SER A 20 -9.79 3.56 -9.27
CA SER A 20 -9.78 3.21 -7.85
C SER A 20 -8.42 2.66 -7.42
N ILE A 21 -7.82 1.76 -8.21
CA ILE A 21 -6.48 1.21 -7.96
C ILE A 21 -5.42 2.32 -7.93
N ASN A 22 -5.42 3.19 -8.94
CA ASN A 22 -4.47 4.31 -8.99
C ASN A 22 -4.64 5.26 -7.79
N ARG A 23 -5.88 5.50 -7.36
CA ARG A 23 -6.11 6.35 -6.17
C ARG A 23 -5.60 5.69 -4.89
N MET A 24 -5.79 4.37 -4.74
CA MET A 24 -5.22 3.62 -3.61
C MET A 24 -3.69 3.73 -3.61
N TYR A 25 -3.05 3.48 -4.76
CA TYR A 25 -1.60 3.65 -4.92
C TYR A 25 -1.11 5.04 -4.49
N ILE A 26 -1.77 6.12 -4.95
CA ILE A 26 -1.40 7.50 -4.61
C ILE A 26 -1.49 7.72 -3.10
N LEU A 27 -2.58 7.28 -2.46
CA LEU A 27 -2.79 7.45 -1.02
C LEU A 27 -1.74 6.69 -0.21
N ILE A 28 -1.44 5.45 -0.57
CA ILE A 28 -0.43 4.62 0.08
C ILE A 28 0.96 5.24 -0.06
N SER A 29 1.32 5.61 -1.29
CA SER A 29 2.63 6.21 -1.57
C SER A 29 2.79 7.54 -0.83
N SER A 30 1.74 8.36 -0.74
CA SER A 30 1.83 9.63 0.00
C SER A 30 1.97 9.39 1.50
N LEU A 31 1.26 8.42 2.11
CA LEU A 31 1.42 8.10 3.53
C LEU A 31 2.85 7.70 3.88
N VAL A 32 3.46 6.83 3.07
CA VAL A 32 4.83 6.36 3.30
C VAL A 32 5.84 7.49 3.06
N ASN A 33 5.64 8.28 2.01
CA ASN A 33 6.52 9.41 1.69
C ASN A 33 6.46 10.49 2.79
N ASP A 34 5.26 10.87 3.23
CA ASP A 34 5.10 11.88 4.28
C ASP A 34 5.74 11.41 5.60
N ALA A 35 5.59 10.12 5.96
CA ALA A 35 6.29 9.56 7.11
C ALA A 35 7.82 9.61 6.95
N PHE A 36 8.34 9.35 5.76
CA PHE A 36 9.76 9.44 5.45
C PHE A 36 10.28 10.88 5.52
N GLU A 37 9.54 11.85 5.00
CA GLU A 37 9.89 13.27 5.02
C GLU A 37 9.87 13.83 6.45
N VAL A 38 8.90 13.45 7.29
CA VAL A 38 8.89 13.82 8.72
C VAL A 38 10.15 13.30 9.43
N LEU A 39 10.61 12.09 9.11
CA LEU A 39 11.87 11.55 9.65
C LEU A 39 13.12 12.29 9.11
N ASN A 40 13.02 12.98 8.00
CA ASN A 40 14.04 13.87 7.44
C ASN A 40 13.97 15.30 7.99
N GLY A 41 13.00 15.60 8.87
CA GLY A 41 12.87 16.89 9.55
C GLY A 41 11.77 17.80 9.01
N GLU A 42 10.91 17.31 8.12
CA GLU A 42 9.71 18.03 7.70
C GLU A 42 8.65 18.07 8.81
N ASP A 43 7.64 18.90 8.61
CA ASP A 43 6.60 19.15 9.61
C ASP A 43 5.71 17.92 9.84
N ILE A 44 5.48 17.60 11.11
CA ILE A 44 4.63 16.51 11.56
C ILE A 44 3.16 16.67 11.10
N ASP A 45 2.74 17.86 10.77
CA ASP A 45 1.41 18.16 10.25
C ASP A 45 1.13 17.45 8.91
N LEU A 46 2.15 17.01 8.16
CA LEU A 46 2.01 16.11 7.01
C LEU A 46 1.28 14.81 7.35
N LEU A 47 1.31 14.40 8.61
CA LEU A 47 0.69 13.17 9.12
C LEU A 47 -0.64 13.43 9.86
N SER A 48 -1.25 14.59 9.69
CA SER A 48 -2.51 14.96 10.39
C SER A 48 -3.74 14.20 9.90
N ASP A 49 -3.75 13.72 8.64
CA ASP A 49 -4.90 13.12 7.97
C ASP A 49 -4.78 11.60 7.71
N ILE A 50 -3.90 10.89 8.43
CA ILE A 50 -3.63 9.44 8.28
C ILE A 50 -4.94 8.64 8.23
N GLN A 51 -5.83 8.84 9.20
CA GLN A 51 -7.09 8.10 9.30
C GLN A 51 -8.05 8.37 8.13
N ASP A 52 -8.03 9.57 7.58
CA ASP A 52 -8.83 9.91 6.41
C ASP A 52 -8.33 9.22 5.15
N ARG A 53 -7.01 9.15 4.97
CA ARG A 53 -6.38 8.42 3.86
C ARG A 53 -6.65 6.93 3.97
N GLU A 54 -6.51 6.33 5.15
CA GLU A 54 -6.81 4.92 5.42
C GLU A 54 -8.26 4.60 5.06
N ARG A 55 -9.23 5.38 5.58
CA ARG A 55 -10.65 5.22 5.23
C ARG A 55 -10.93 5.34 3.74
N GLN A 56 -10.20 6.22 3.03
CA GLN A 56 -10.33 6.34 1.58
C GLN A 56 -9.80 5.09 0.85
N ILE A 57 -8.70 4.48 1.31
CA ILE A 57 -8.14 3.24 0.76
C ILE A 57 -9.18 2.11 0.92
N ASP A 58 -9.74 1.93 2.10
CA ASP A 58 -10.77 0.94 2.40
C ASP A 58 -12.01 1.12 1.53
N ALA A 59 -12.51 2.34 1.44
CA ALA A 59 -13.66 2.65 0.61
C ALA A 59 -13.43 2.30 -0.87
N ARG A 60 -12.21 2.51 -1.38
CA ARG A 60 -11.83 2.15 -2.75
C ARG A 60 -11.76 0.64 -2.95
N ARG A 61 -11.18 -0.12 -2.01
CA ARG A 61 -11.20 -1.58 -2.05
C ARG A 61 -12.64 -2.10 -2.12
N LEU A 62 -13.50 -1.66 -1.21
CA LEU A 62 -14.91 -2.07 -1.19
C LEU A 62 -15.66 -1.70 -2.48
N LEU A 63 -15.35 -0.55 -3.08
CA LEU A 63 -15.92 -0.15 -4.37
C LEU A 63 -15.49 -1.09 -5.49
N VAL A 64 -14.19 -1.41 -5.59
CA VAL A 64 -13.65 -2.35 -6.59
C VAL A 64 -14.31 -3.72 -6.44
N GLU A 65 -14.39 -4.28 -5.23
CA GLU A 65 -15.02 -5.58 -4.98
C GLU A 65 -16.50 -5.60 -5.39
N ARG A 66 -17.24 -4.51 -5.11
CA ARG A 66 -18.64 -4.38 -5.49
C ARG A 66 -18.81 -4.28 -7.02
N GLN A 67 -17.93 -3.56 -7.69
CA GLN A 67 -17.91 -3.44 -9.14
C GLN A 67 -17.64 -4.80 -9.79
N VAL A 68 -16.63 -5.51 -9.30
CA VAL A 68 -16.28 -6.86 -9.79
C VAL A 68 -17.41 -7.85 -9.56
N ALA A 69 -18.00 -7.89 -8.36
CA ALA A 69 -19.15 -8.75 -8.08
C ALA A 69 -20.34 -8.45 -9.01
N SER A 70 -20.54 -7.19 -9.37
CA SER A 70 -21.60 -6.79 -10.32
C SER A 70 -21.26 -7.19 -11.75
N ALA A 71 -20.01 -7.06 -12.20
CA ALA A 71 -19.54 -7.45 -13.52
C ALA A 71 -19.65 -8.98 -13.73
N LEU A 72 -19.30 -9.77 -12.71
CA LEU A 72 -19.40 -11.22 -12.75
C LEU A 72 -20.85 -11.72 -12.93
N LYS A 73 -21.83 -10.97 -12.41
CA LYS A 73 -23.25 -11.32 -12.46
C LYS A 73 -23.97 -10.74 -13.69
N ASN A 74 -23.46 -9.64 -14.27
CA ASN A 74 -24.18 -8.90 -15.30
C ASN A 74 -23.24 -8.50 -16.46
N PRO A 75 -23.39 -9.13 -17.65
CA PRO A 75 -22.59 -8.80 -18.82
C PRO A 75 -22.68 -7.33 -19.29
N SER A 76 -23.78 -6.65 -18.98
CA SER A 76 -23.91 -5.22 -19.30
C SER A 76 -23.01 -4.34 -18.44
N VAL A 77 -22.76 -4.75 -17.19
CA VAL A 77 -21.80 -4.07 -16.30
C VAL A 77 -20.36 -4.35 -16.75
N GLU A 78 -20.05 -5.58 -17.11
CA GLU A 78 -18.76 -5.99 -17.69
C GLU A 78 -18.39 -5.08 -18.89
N LYS A 79 -19.32 -4.93 -19.84
CA LYS A 79 -19.16 -4.05 -21.01
C LYS A 79 -18.96 -2.58 -20.63
N LYS A 80 -19.69 -2.07 -19.65
CA LYS A 80 -19.57 -0.68 -19.18
C LYS A 80 -18.23 -0.42 -18.50
N LEU A 81 -17.74 -1.36 -17.70
CA LEU A 81 -16.43 -1.27 -17.03
C LEU A 81 -15.28 -1.47 -18.02
N LYS A 82 -15.54 -1.97 -19.23
CA LYS A 82 -14.56 -2.29 -20.29
C LYS A 82 -13.45 -3.23 -19.82
N VAL A 83 -13.81 -4.21 -19.03
CA VAL A 83 -12.90 -5.25 -18.53
C VAL A 83 -13.60 -6.60 -18.68
N ASP A 84 -12.87 -7.63 -19.03
CA ASP A 84 -13.35 -9.01 -18.96
C ASP A 84 -13.37 -9.50 -17.50
N ARG A 85 -14.01 -10.65 -17.28
CA ARG A 85 -14.20 -11.21 -15.93
C ARG A 85 -12.88 -11.60 -15.25
N TYR A 86 -11.91 -12.07 -16.01
CA TYR A 86 -10.61 -12.45 -15.48
C TYR A 86 -9.85 -11.21 -15.00
N THR A 87 -9.75 -10.20 -15.86
CA THR A 87 -9.14 -8.90 -15.51
C THR A 87 -9.87 -8.22 -14.34
N ALA A 88 -11.20 -8.35 -14.26
CA ALA A 88 -11.95 -7.83 -13.11
C ALA A 88 -11.56 -8.53 -11.80
N MET A 89 -11.43 -9.86 -11.80
CA MET A 89 -10.97 -10.62 -10.62
C MET A 89 -9.54 -10.25 -10.22
N GLU A 90 -8.65 -10.09 -11.17
CA GLU A 90 -7.28 -9.62 -10.96
C GLU A 90 -7.26 -8.25 -10.24
N HIS A 91 -8.08 -7.30 -10.71
CA HIS A 91 -8.22 -6.00 -10.05
C HIS A 91 -8.74 -6.11 -8.61
N ALA A 92 -9.66 -7.03 -8.32
CA ALA A 92 -10.12 -7.27 -6.95
C ALA A 92 -9.01 -7.81 -6.05
N ASN A 93 -8.18 -8.72 -6.56
CA ASN A 93 -7.03 -9.24 -5.82
C ASN A 93 -6.00 -8.14 -5.54
N ILE A 94 -5.68 -7.32 -6.55
CA ILE A 94 -4.77 -6.17 -6.41
C ILE A 94 -5.32 -5.17 -5.39
N ALA A 95 -6.62 -4.87 -5.42
CA ALA A 95 -7.24 -3.96 -4.44
C ALA A 95 -7.08 -4.46 -3.00
N ARG A 96 -7.21 -5.77 -2.76
CA ARG A 96 -6.96 -6.36 -1.43
C ARG A 96 -5.50 -6.27 -1.00
N VAL A 97 -4.57 -6.50 -1.93
CA VAL A 97 -3.14 -6.35 -1.66
C VAL A 97 -2.81 -4.91 -1.30
N LEU A 98 -3.34 -3.94 -2.07
CA LEU A 98 -3.14 -2.52 -1.81
C LEU A 98 -3.76 -2.06 -0.48
N GLU A 99 -4.94 -2.57 -0.11
CA GLU A 99 -5.53 -2.23 1.20
C GLU A 99 -4.63 -2.68 2.35
N ARG A 100 -4.15 -3.94 2.35
CA ARG A 100 -3.20 -4.41 3.37
C ARG A 100 -1.89 -3.62 3.38
N MET A 101 -1.41 -3.20 2.20
CA MET A 101 -0.27 -2.30 2.09
C MET A 101 -0.59 -0.94 2.72
N GLY A 102 -1.82 -0.44 2.53
CA GLY A 102 -2.34 0.78 3.14
C GLY A 102 -2.37 0.73 4.67
N ASP A 103 -2.78 -0.40 5.26
CA ASP A 103 -2.78 -0.61 6.71
C ASP A 103 -1.36 -0.45 7.29
N HIS A 104 -0.35 -1.03 6.61
CA HIS A 104 1.04 -0.91 7.06
C HIS A 104 1.64 0.48 6.79
N ALA A 105 1.22 1.16 5.72
CA ALA A 105 1.59 2.55 5.46
C ALA A 105 1.01 3.49 6.54
N ALA A 106 -0.27 3.31 6.89
CA ALA A 106 -0.91 4.06 7.97
C ALA A 106 -0.25 3.78 9.32
N ARG A 107 0.08 2.50 9.61
CA ARG A 107 0.80 2.12 10.83
C ARG A 107 2.17 2.77 10.92
N LEU A 108 2.96 2.76 9.83
CA LEU A 108 4.24 3.44 9.76
C LEU A 108 4.08 4.93 10.06
N ALA A 109 3.12 5.60 9.42
CA ALA A 109 2.84 7.01 9.61
C ALA A 109 2.44 7.34 11.06
N VAL A 110 1.61 6.50 11.70
CA VAL A 110 1.24 6.64 13.13
C VAL A 110 2.46 6.46 14.03
N LEU A 111 3.30 5.46 13.77
CA LEU A 111 4.53 5.25 14.56
C LEU A 111 5.45 6.45 14.50
N VAL A 112 5.64 7.03 13.31
CA VAL A 112 6.46 8.22 13.11
C VAL A 112 5.84 9.43 13.81
N ARG A 113 4.55 9.68 13.64
CA ARG A 113 3.85 10.80 14.27
C ARG A 113 3.93 10.75 15.81
N ASP A 114 3.66 9.58 16.39
CA ASP A 114 3.50 9.46 17.84
C ASP A 114 4.83 9.19 18.57
N ASN A 115 5.85 8.65 17.88
CA ASN A 115 7.08 8.16 18.48
C ASN A 115 8.36 8.70 17.81
N SER A 116 8.31 9.81 17.08
CA SER A 116 9.49 10.36 16.37
C SER A 116 10.72 10.53 17.30
N HIS A 117 10.50 10.88 18.56
CA HIS A 117 11.53 11.04 19.58
C HIS A 117 12.25 9.73 19.97
N LEU A 118 11.64 8.57 19.73
CA LEU A 118 12.22 7.23 19.96
C LEU A 118 13.00 6.71 18.76
N ILE A 119 12.72 7.25 17.57
CA ILE A 119 13.28 6.78 16.30
C ILE A 119 14.65 7.43 16.12
N GLN A 120 15.71 6.64 16.16
CA GLN A 120 17.08 7.12 15.91
C GLN A 120 17.68 6.52 14.64
N SER A 121 16.97 5.61 13.96
CA SER A 121 17.39 5.10 12.67
C SER A 121 17.38 6.24 11.66
N LYS A 122 18.49 6.39 10.93
CA LYS A 122 18.59 7.41 9.89
C LYS A 122 17.89 6.93 8.62
N THR A 123 17.37 7.87 7.87
CA THR A 123 16.77 7.58 6.56
C THR A 123 17.77 7.05 5.53
N THR A 124 19.07 7.17 5.82
CA THR A 124 20.20 6.64 5.05
C THR A 124 20.60 5.21 5.46
N GLU A 125 19.90 4.60 6.42
CA GLU A 125 20.18 3.28 6.96
C GLU A 125 18.92 2.40 6.87
N LEU A 126 19.09 1.07 6.77
CA LEU A 126 17.96 0.13 6.84
C LEU A 126 17.32 0.21 8.24
N PRO A 127 16.00 0.05 8.32
CA PRO A 127 15.05 -0.27 7.25
C PRO A 127 14.55 0.93 6.43
N LEU A 128 14.78 2.17 6.88
CA LEU A 128 14.23 3.38 6.25
C LEU A 128 14.78 3.61 4.83
N LEU A 129 16.04 3.27 4.57
CA LEU A 129 16.66 3.34 3.25
C LEU A 129 15.91 2.50 2.19
N ALA A 130 15.14 1.51 2.62
CA ALA A 130 14.34 0.67 1.72
C ALA A 130 13.16 1.42 1.06
N ILE A 131 12.68 2.50 1.66
CA ILE A 131 11.46 3.20 1.23
C ILE A 131 11.54 3.71 -0.22
N PRO A 132 12.59 4.41 -0.67
CA PRO A 132 12.70 4.86 -2.05
C PRO A 132 12.67 3.71 -3.07
N THR A 133 13.37 2.61 -2.79
CA THR A 133 13.41 1.43 -3.66
C THR A 133 12.04 0.76 -3.74
N TRP A 134 11.36 0.59 -2.60
CA TRP A 134 9.99 0.10 -2.55
C TRP A 134 9.02 0.99 -3.35
N ALA A 135 9.11 2.31 -3.18
CA ALA A 135 8.25 3.26 -3.88
C ALA A 135 8.42 3.20 -5.40
N GLN A 136 9.68 3.07 -5.87
CA GLN A 136 9.98 2.91 -7.30
C GLN A 136 9.43 1.58 -7.83
N ALA A 137 9.60 0.47 -7.10
CA ALA A 137 9.08 -0.83 -7.49
C ALA A 137 7.55 -0.80 -7.58
N LEU A 138 6.86 -0.25 -6.57
CA LEU A 138 5.40 -0.13 -6.57
C LEU A 138 4.90 0.73 -7.74
N LYS A 139 5.55 1.85 -8.04
CA LYS A 139 5.24 2.70 -9.20
C LYS A 139 5.36 1.91 -10.51
N THR A 140 6.42 1.14 -10.64
CA THR A 140 6.67 0.28 -11.81
C THR A 140 5.57 -0.77 -11.96
N LEU A 141 5.18 -1.45 -10.90
CA LEU A 141 4.12 -2.46 -10.91
C LEU A 141 2.75 -1.86 -11.29
N VAL A 142 2.38 -0.71 -10.72
CA VAL A 142 1.12 -0.03 -11.04
C VAL A 142 1.08 0.39 -12.52
N HIS A 143 2.20 0.88 -13.06
CA HIS A 143 2.28 1.20 -14.48
C HIS A 143 2.14 -0.06 -15.36
N ASN A 144 2.75 -1.17 -14.95
CA ASN A 144 2.72 -2.42 -15.69
C ASN A 144 1.42 -3.23 -15.58
N MET A 145 0.45 -2.80 -14.79
CA MET A 145 -0.92 -3.32 -14.88
C MET A 145 -1.51 -3.22 -16.30
N TYR A 146 -1.01 -2.28 -17.10
CA TYR A 146 -1.49 -2.00 -18.45
C TYR A 146 -0.63 -2.64 -19.53
N THR A 147 0.68 -2.57 -19.38
CA THR A 147 1.63 -3.04 -20.37
C THR A 147 1.85 -4.53 -20.28
N LYS A 148 1.67 -5.12 -19.08
CA LYS A 148 1.89 -6.55 -18.80
C LYS A 148 3.28 -7.02 -19.25
N ASP A 149 4.29 -6.17 -19.14
CA ASP A 149 5.67 -6.55 -19.43
C ASP A 149 6.22 -7.44 -18.32
N VAL A 150 6.28 -8.73 -18.60
CA VAL A 150 6.70 -9.77 -17.66
C VAL A 150 8.12 -9.54 -17.14
N ASN A 151 9.03 -9.04 -17.98
CA ASN A 151 10.42 -8.82 -17.57
C ASN A 151 10.51 -7.69 -16.54
N ILE A 152 9.83 -6.57 -16.80
CA ILE A 152 9.80 -5.43 -15.88
C ILE A 152 9.11 -5.79 -14.56
N ILE A 153 8.03 -6.57 -14.60
CA ILE A 153 7.35 -7.04 -13.40
C ILE A 153 8.27 -7.97 -12.60
N HIS A 154 9.00 -8.85 -13.28
CA HIS A 154 9.92 -9.78 -12.64
C HIS A 154 11.11 -9.05 -11.99
N GLU A 155 11.68 -8.05 -12.67
CA GLU A 155 12.74 -7.19 -12.12
C GLU A 155 12.28 -6.46 -10.85
N ALA A 156 11.09 -5.84 -10.88
CA ALA A 156 10.52 -5.18 -9.71
C ALA A 156 10.31 -6.16 -8.54
N LYS A 157 9.79 -7.37 -8.83
CA LYS A 157 9.63 -8.43 -7.81
C LYS A 157 10.98 -8.83 -7.22
N THR A 158 11.99 -9.08 -8.05
CA THR A 158 13.33 -9.50 -7.60
C THR A 158 13.96 -8.43 -6.71
N SER A 159 13.83 -7.15 -7.07
CA SER A 159 14.29 -6.03 -6.26
C SER A 159 13.64 -6.00 -4.88
N LEU A 160 12.33 -6.22 -4.81
CA LEU A 160 11.59 -6.26 -3.53
C LEU A 160 11.98 -7.47 -2.67
N VAL A 161 12.23 -8.63 -3.28
CA VAL A 161 12.70 -9.84 -2.56
C VAL A 161 14.07 -9.60 -1.95
N ALA A 162 15.00 -9.03 -2.72
CA ALA A 162 16.34 -8.70 -2.22
C ALA A 162 16.27 -7.70 -1.07
N LEU A 163 15.47 -6.63 -1.26
CA LEU A 163 15.28 -5.59 -0.24
C LEU A 163 14.71 -6.15 1.06
N MET A 164 13.74 -7.06 0.98
CA MET A 164 13.15 -7.71 2.16
C MET A 164 14.19 -8.53 2.93
N ALA A 165 15.05 -9.28 2.22
CA ALA A 165 16.14 -10.05 2.84
C ALA A 165 17.19 -9.15 3.52
N GLU A 166 17.51 -8.00 2.93
CA GLU A 166 18.39 -6.99 3.54
C GLU A 166 17.80 -6.42 4.82
N ILE A 167 16.49 -6.09 4.84
CA ILE A 167 15.79 -5.63 6.04
C ILE A 167 15.84 -6.71 7.13
N GLU A 168 15.52 -7.97 6.81
CA GLU A 168 15.53 -9.09 7.75
C GLU A 168 16.93 -9.29 8.35
N THR A 169 17.98 -9.13 7.55
CA THR A 169 19.35 -9.20 8.04
C THR A 169 19.65 -8.05 9.00
N SER A 170 19.22 -6.82 8.69
CA SER A 170 19.42 -5.64 9.54
C SER A 170 18.64 -5.70 10.86
N GLU A 171 17.53 -6.44 10.90
CA GLU A 171 16.74 -6.63 12.13
C GLU A 171 17.55 -7.33 13.23
N SER A 172 18.51 -8.20 12.87
CA SER A 172 19.39 -8.84 13.85
C SER A 172 20.23 -7.83 14.63
N ASP A 173 20.60 -6.71 14.00
CA ASP A 173 21.41 -5.66 14.61
C ASP A 173 20.61 -4.79 15.58
N LEU A 174 19.28 -4.77 15.47
CA LEU A 174 18.40 -4.06 16.42
C LEU A 174 18.56 -4.58 17.85
N TRP A 175 18.85 -5.89 18.00
CA TRP A 175 19.00 -6.55 19.30
C TRP A 175 20.39 -6.38 19.92
N THR A 176 21.34 -5.80 19.18
CA THR A 176 22.67 -5.52 19.66
C THR A 176 22.72 -4.15 20.32
N GLY A 177 23.31 -4.06 21.53
CA GLY A 177 23.49 -2.79 22.23
C GLY A 177 22.47 -2.53 23.35
N ARG A 178 22.69 -1.46 24.12
CA ARG A 178 21.80 -1.03 25.23
C ARG A 178 20.78 -0.01 24.74
N LYS A 179 19.64 -0.50 24.26
CA LYS A 179 18.47 0.33 23.94
C LYS A 179 17.38 0.13 25.01
N SER A 180 16.53 1.12 25.23
CA SER A 180 15.33 0.91 26.04
C SER A 180 14.38 -0.04 25.33
N ALA A 181 13.60 -0.82 26.09
CA ALA A 181 12.62 -1.75 25.51
C ALA A 181 11.59 -1.03 24.63
N GLU A 182 11.18 0.17 25.00
CA GLU A 182 10.25 1.01 24.27
C GLU A 182 10.79 1.42 22.90
N ARG A 183 12.04 1.87 22.86
CA ARG A 183 12.72 2.21 21.62
C ARG A 183 12.90 1.01 20.72
N LEU A 184 13.39 -0.10 21.27
CA LEU A 184 13.60 -1.34 20.54
C LEU A 184 12.29 -1.81 19.89
N PHE A 185 11.18 -1.77 20.63
CA PHE A 185 9.87 -2.13 20.14
C PHE A 185 9.40 -1.20 19.01
N CYS A 186 9.60 0.11 19.15
CA CYS A 186 9.25 1.09 18.12
C CYS A 186 10.06 0.85 16.82
N GLU A 187 11.38 0.72 16.92
CA GLU A 187 12.25 0.47 15.77
C GLU A 187 11.92 -0.86 15.07
N PHE A 188 11.59 -1.91 15.84
CA PHE A 188 11.14 -3.18 15.29
C PHE A 188 9.80 -3.06 14.56
N GLN A 189 8.83 -2.30 15.11
CA GLN A 189 7.54 -2.09 14.44
C GLN A 189 7.68 -1.30 13.13
N ILE A 190 8.62 -0.37 13.05
CA ILE A 190 8.95 0.34 11.81
C ILE A 190 9.51 -0.64 10.78
N SER A 191 10.52 -1.43 11.17
CA SER A 191 11.12 -2.45 10.30
C SER A 191 10.07 -3.43 9.79
N GLU A 192 9.22 -3.96 10.68
CA GLU A 192 8.12 -4.86 10.31
C GLU A 192 7.16 -4.21 9.33
N SER A 193 6.78 -2.93 9.52
CA SER A 193 5.89 -2.24 8.61
C SER A 193 6.48 -2.10 7.22
N ILE A 194 7.76 -1.72 7.12
CA ILE A 194 8.46 -1.57 5.83
C ILE A 194 8.65 -2.94 5.16
N ARG A 195 9.02 -3.97 5.91
CA ARG A 195 9.12 -5.34 5.41
C ARG A 195 7.79 -5.84 4.85
N ARG A 196 6.66 -5.52 5.52
CA ARG A 196 5.32 -5.84 5.02
C ARG A 196 4.95 -5.08 3.75
N LEU A 197 5.35 -3.81 3.64
CA LEU A 197 5.18 -3.07 2.39
C LEU A 197 5.88 -3.77 1.21
N CYS A 198 7.10 -4.28 1.42
CA CYS A 198 7.83 -5.06 0.41
C CYS A 198 7.11 -6.38 0.10
N ALA A 199 6.67 -7.13 1.10
CA ALA A 199 5.96 -8.40 0.93
C ALA A 199 4.67 -8.22 0.11
N TYR A 200 3.88 -7.19 0.40
CA TYR A 200 2.68 -6.89 -0.41
C TYR A 200 3.01 -6.37 -1.81
N GLY A 201 4.15 -5.70 -2.00
CA GLY A 201 4.66 -5.38 -3.33
C GLY A 201 4.98 -6.64 -4.15
N ILE A 202 5.57 -7.67 -3.52
CA ILE A 202 5.81 -8.99 -4.12
C ILE A 202 4.47 -9.65 -4.50
N ASN A 203 3.49 -9.66 -3.59
CA ASN A 203 2.16 -10.22 -3.88
C ASN A 203 1.46 -9.46 -5.01
N PHE A 204 1.68 -8.16 -5.13
CA PHE A 204 1.17 -7.38 -6.25
C PHE A 204 1.82 -7.83 -7.58
N ALA A 205 3.15 -7.98 -7.60
CA ALA A 205 3.85 -8.48 -8.79
C ALA A 205 3.36 -9.88 -9.18
N GLU A 206 3.13 -10.77 -8.22
CA GLU A 206 2.57 -12.12 -8.46
C GLU A 206 1.15 -12.10 -9.02
N ALA A 207 0.34 -11.12 -8.64
CA ALA A 207 -0.99 -10.96 -9.20
C ALA A 207 -0.99 -10.42 -10.65
N LEU A 208 0.14 -9.90 -11.14
CA LEU A 208 0.30 -9.42 -12.51
C LEU A 208 0.91 -10.47 -13.46
N LEU A 209 1.63 -11.47 -12.92
CA LEU A 209 2.25 -12.58 -13.66
C LEU A 209 1.26 -13.72 -13.89
#